data_3477f0362f02afb1c3a4794ec1094b9c
#
_entry.id   3477f0362f02afb1c3a4794ec1094b9c
#
_cell.length_a   1.000
_cell.length_b   1.000
_cell.length_c   1.000
_cell.angle_alpha   90.00
_cell.angle_beta   90.00
_cell.angle_gamma   90.00
#
_symmetry.space_group_name_H-M   'P 1'
#
loop_
_entity.id
_entity.type
_entity.pdbx_description
1 polymer ?
#
loop_
_entity_poly.entity_id
_entity_poly.type
_entity_poly.pdbx_seq_one_letter_code
_entity_poly.pdbx_strand_id
1 'polypeptide(L)'
;MKENYKQALSLRHLSQKLNDVRSTGASPLVAFAAMRNLQNSRPRLLKGLRLGQLLGLKHEWHHPKLAMWSMLANPSAAKHTKDPALIHQALVATDAWRWATAQHHERLEHQLRAKWNYRGRLQNPDALLNKLLEHNEQKLFFWHHYDQRGFLPNSWFEVLAQLRKEGWLVLVSSSGLDADAEKALEASGIVISKRSNLGLCLGAYRDFSCLLQESKELSTRLQHLVLANDSTLPLGGPEPFLNRLSEMVSKTSGVTAQLSGITDSIERNAYHLQSYLLMANRPLLQNKTWKNFWQKLEIKDSKDDLIDNCEIGLSQAMLRSGVTLSAQYSLIEVLVDEKSVNDELNRFEVHELRAINLSLFAWKGLLRLGCPLVKKKVLFNLRPSPSVAIPLTELKQFLKPEDNYLRNDLEELLRSRYLSS
;
A
#
# COMPACT_ATOMS: atom_id res chain seq x y z
N MET A 1 12.00 -5.45 15.94
CA MET A 1 10.60 -5.97 15.87
C MET A 1 10.53 -7.50 16.06
N LYS A 2 11.33 -8.32 15.36
CA LYS A 2 11.32 -9.80 15.54
C LYS A 2 11.69 -10.27 16.95
N GLU A 3 12.57 -9.58 17.66
CA GLU A 3 12.95 -9.92 19.03
C GLU A 3 11.86 -9.59 20.07
N ASN A 4 11.17 -8.46 19.92
CA ASN A 4 10.05 -8.12 20.80
C ASN A 4 8.87 -9.10 20.67
N TYR A 5 8.67 -9.68 19.49
CA TYR A 5 7.65 -10.71 19.28
C TYR A 5 8.05 -12.06 19.87
N LYS A 6 9.34 -12.39 19.94
CA LYS A 6 9.79 -13.63 20.60
C LYS A 6 9.62 -13.55 22.13
N GLN A 7 9.85 -12.39 22.72
CA GLN A 7 9.62 -12.15 24.16
C GLN A 7 8.12 -12.13 24.50
N ALA A 8 7.27 -11.60 23.62
CA ALA A 8 5.83 -11.56 23.81
C ALA A 8 5.16 -12.96 23.93
N LEU A 9 5.87 -14.01 23.59
CA LEU A 9 5.37 -15.40 23.57
C LEU A 9 6.11 -16.33 24.53
N SER A 10 6.81 -15.79 25.52
CA SER A 10 7.17 -16.60 26.66
C SER A 10 5.90 -17.25 27.27
N LEU A 11 6.03 -18.45 27.83
CA LEU A 11 4.91 -19.16 28.50
C LEU A 11 4.17 -18.27 29.50
N ARG A 12 4.89 -17.33 30.13
CA ARG A 12 4.36 -16.33 31.06
C ARG A 12 3.44 -15.31 30.36
N HIS A 13 3.82 -14.89 29.16
CA HIS A 13 3.02 -13.97 28.35
C HIS A 13 1.77 -14.63 27.77
N LEU A 14 1.89 -15.89 27.37
CA LEU A 14 0.74 -16.71 26.93
C LEU A 14 -0.22 -16.98 28.10
N SER A 15 0.30 -17.27 29.28
CA SER A 15 -0.53 -17.43 30.49
C SER A 15 -1.24 -16.13 30.84
N GLN A 16 -0.55 -14.99 30.74
CA GLN A 16 -1.14 -13.67 30.98
C GLN A 16 -2.17 -13.30 29.92
N LYS A 17 -1.91 -13.61 28.65
CA LYS A 17 -2.87 -13.41 27.55
C LYS A 17 -4.06 -14.37 27.63
N LEU A 18 -3.88 -15.58 28.12
CA LEU A 18 -4.96 -16.50 28.42
C LEU A 18 -5.80 -16.03 29.62
N ASN A 19 -5.16 -15.50 30.67
CA ASN A 19 -5.87 -14.83 31.75
C ASN A 19 -6.59 -13.56 31.26
N ASP A 20 -6.00 -12.85 30.31
CA ASP A 20 -6.61 -11.73 29.63
C ASP A 20 -7.83 -12.15 28.80
N VAL A 21 -7.76 -13.29 28.12
CA VAL A 21 -8.90 -13.93 27.41
C VAL A 21 -9.98 -14.38 28.41
N ARG A 22 -9.60 -14.90 29.61
CA ARG A 22 -10.54 -15.22 30.71
C ARG A 22 -11.40 -14.06 31.08
N SER A 23 -10.82 -12.91 31.02
CA SER A 23 -11.43 -11.72 31.57
C SER A 23 -12.43 -11.04 30.62
N THR A 24 -12.82 -11.61 29.47
CA THR A 24 -13.65 -10.93 28.47
C THR A 24 -15.10 -11.47 28.32
N GLY A 25 -15.51 -12.47 29.07
CA GLY A 25 -16.90 -12.97 29.02
C GLY A 25 -17.32 -13.72 27.75
N ALA A 26 -16.38 -14.13 26.90
CA ALA A 26 -16.70 -14.90 25.70
C ALA A 26 -17.17 -16.31 26.01
N SER A 27 -17.99 -16.87 25.12
CA SER A 27 -18.46 -18.24 25.28
C SER A 27 -17.30 -19.25 25.33
N PRO A 28 -17.40 -20.36 26.08
CA PRO A 28 -16.42 -21.42 26.16
C PRO A 28 -15.96 -21.93 24.76
N LEU A 29 -16.90 -22.00 23.82
CA LEU A 29 -16.65 -22.46 22.46
C LEU A 29 -15.73 -21.51 21.67
N VAL A 30 -15.86 -20.21 21.90
CA VAL A 30 -15.04 -19.20 21.21
C VAL A 30 -13.62 -19.15 21.78
N ALA A 31 -13.51 -19.22 23.12
CA ALA A 31 -12.20 -19.35 23.78
C ALA A 31 -11.49 -20.64 23.35
N PHE A 32 -12.22 -21.74 23.24
CA PHE A 32 -11.69 -23.01 22.78
C PHE A 32 -11.27 -22.96 21.29
N ALA A 33 -12.08 -22.34 20.43
CA ALA A 33 -11.73 -22.15 19.01
C ALA A 33 -10.51 -21.25 18.84
N ALA A 34 -10.44 -20.14 19.59
CA ALA A 34 -9.28 -19.25 19.59
C ALA A 34 -8.01 -19.98 20.06
N MET A 35 -8.14 -20.82 21.10
CA MET A 35 -7.03 -21.62 21.62
C MET A 35 -6.62 -22.76 20.69
N ARG A 36 -7.58 -23.41 20.04
CA ARG A 36 -7.30 -24.45 19.01
C ARG A 36 -6.53 -23.84 17.84
N ASN A 37 -6.87 -22.62 17.42
CA ASN A 37 -6.14 -21.90 16.38
C ASN A 37 -4.73 -21.52 16.83
N LEU A 38 -4.57 -21.05 18.09
CA LEU A 38 -3.25 -20.81 18.69
C LEU A 38 -2.44 -22.09 18.79
N GLN A 39 -3.05 -23.22 19.15
CA GLN A 39 -2.40 -24.54 19.24
C GLN A 39 -1.98 -25.05 17.88
N ASN A 40 -2.79 -24.86 16.85
CA ASN A 40 -2.45 -25.24 15.48
C ASN A 40 -1.34 -24.37 14.89
N SER A 41 -1.26 -23.10 15.32
CA SER A 41 -0.23 -22.15 14.90
C SER A 41 1.12 -22.38 15.58
N ARG A 42 1.11 -22.85 16.86
CA ARG A 42 2.33 -23.08 17.66
C ARG A 42 2.22 -24.27 18.62
N PRO A 43 2.23 -25.50 18.10
CA PRO A 43 2.01 -26.71 18.93
C PRO A 43 3.07 -26.90 20.03
N ARG A 44 4.29 -26.38 19.87
CA ARG A 44 5.37 -26.53 20.87
C ARG A 44 5.24 -25.57 22.06
N LEU A 45 4.65 -24.38 21.88
CA LEU A 45 4.46 -23.41 22.93
C LEU A 45 3.28 -23.73 23.86
N LEU A 46 2.28 -24.43 23.30
CA LEU A 46 1.04 -24.80 24.02
C LEU A 46 1.09 -26.18 24.67
N LYS A 47 2.06 -27.02 24.32
CA LYS A 47 2.27 -28.34 24.99
C LYS A 47 2.53 -28.22 26.50
N GLY A 48 3.02 -27.06 26.98
CA GLY A 48 3.25 -26.80 28.41
C GLY A 48 2.04 -26.25 29.18
N LEU A 49 0.98 -25.83 28.49
CA LEU A 49 -0.24 -25.34 29.12
C LEU A 49 -1.10 -26.56 29.49
N ARG A 50 -1.11 -26.89 30.79
CA ARG A 50 -1.93 -27.99 31.31
C ARG A 50 -3.41 -27.71 31.03
N LEU A 51 -4.10 -28.73 30.50
CA LEU A 51 -5.55 -28.68 30.23
C LEU A 51 -6.37 -28.21 31.45
N GLY A 52 -5.85 -28.48 32.66
CA GLY A 52 -6.45 -28.02 33.93
C GLY A 52 -6.45 -26.51 34.14
N GLN A 53 -5.47 -25.77 33.59
CA GLN A 53 -5.49 -24.30 33.58
C GLN A 53 -6.54 -23.77 32.61
N LEU A 54 -6.81 -24.51 31.54
CA LEU A 54 -7.85 -24.28 30.58
C LEU A 54 -9.26 -24.55 31.13
N LEU A 55 -9.39 -25.59 31.92
CA LEU A 55 -10.65 -25.98 32.57
C LEU A 55 -10.96 -25.12 33.80
N GLY A 56 -9.93 -24.58 34.49
CA GLY A 56 -10.08 -23.59 35.56
C GLY A 56 -10.67 -22.24 35.09
N LEU A 57 -10.84 -22.11 33.78
CA LEU A 57 -11.51 -20.99 33.13
C LEU A 57 -13.02 -20.88 33.47
N LYS A 58 -13.60 -21.84 34.17
CA LYS A 58 -15.06 -21.91 34.40
C LYS A 58 -15.62 -20.82 35.33
N HIS A 59 -14.79 -20.12 36.09
CA HIS A 59 -15.31 -19.21 37.12
C HIS A 59 -15.16 -17.71 36.84
N GLU A 60 -14.48 -17.30 35.72
CA GLU A 60 -14.20 -15.87 35.50
C GLU A 60 -14.57 -15.37 34.08
N TRP A 61 -15.67 -15.89 33.55
CA TRP A 61 -16.11 -15.62 32.17
C TRP A 61 -16.65 -14.19 31.92
N HIS A 62 -16.69 -13.35 32.93
CA HIS A 62 -17.25 -12.00 32.85
C HIS A 62 -16.25 -10.89 32.55
N HIS A 63 -15.14 -11.20 31.91
CA HIS A 63 -14.14 -10.17 31.67
C HIS A 63 -14.17 -9.66 30.22
N PRO A 64 -14.05 -8.32 30.06
CA PRO A 64 -14.12 -7.64 28.75
C PRO A 64 -13.18 -8.17 27.66
N LYS A 65 -12.04 -8.73 28.02
CA LYS A 65 -11.02 -9.21 27.05
C LYS A 65 -11.41 -10.51 26.33
N LEU A 66 -12.31 -11.33 26.87
CA LEU A 66 -12.82 -12.53 26.17
C LEU A 66 -13.85 -12.17 25.10
N ALA A 67 -14.67 -11.14 25.33
CA ALA A 67 -15.55 -10.59 24.30
C ALA A 67 -14.75 -10.14 23.07
N MET A 68 -13.59 -9.61 23.30
CA MET A 68 -12.62 -9.16 22.31
C MET A 68 -12.03 -10.26 21.45
N TRP A 69 -11.61 -11.37 22.08
CA TRP A 69 -11.15 -12.55 21.35
C TRP A 69 -12.28 -13.20 20.57
N SER A 70 -13.52 -13.13 21.09
CA SER A 70 -14.70 -13.57 20.36
C SER A 70 -15.01 -12.69 19.16
N MET A 71 -14.77 -11.38 19.26
CA MET A 71 -14.91 -10.46 18.14
C MET A 71 -13.87 -10.70 17.06
N LEU A 72 -12.63 -11.03 17.42
CA LEU A 72 -11.57 -11.37 16.49
C LEU A 72 -11.83 -12.73 15.81
N ALA A 73 -12.42 -13.68 16.53
CA ALA A 73 -12.83 -14.96 15.98
C ALA A 73 -14.16 -14.90 15.19
N ASN A 74 -14.99 -13.91 15.48
CA ASN A 74 -16.26 -13.66 14.80
C ASN A 74 -16.53 -12.15 14.64
N PRO A 75 -16.12 -11.57 13.49
CA PRO A 75 -16.28 -10.14 13.22
C PRO A 75 -17.71 -9.60 13.36
N SER A 76 -18.73 -10.46 13.22
CA SER A 76 -20.13 -10.07 13.43
C SER A 76 -20.44 -9.71 14.88
N ALA A 77 -19.69 -10.24 15.85
CA ALA A 77 -19.83 -9.90 17.27
C ALA A 77 -19.28 -8.50 17.60
N ALA A 78 -18.37 -7.98 16.81
CA ALA A 78 -17.79 -6.64 16.99
C ALA A 78 -18.82 -5.51 16.79
N LYS A 79 -19.91 -5.77 16.05
CA LYS A 79 -20.96 -4.78 15.78
C LYS A 79 -21.74 -4.34 17.03
N HIS A 80 -21.61 -5.04 18.14
CA HIS A 80 -22.39 -4.80 19.35
C HIS A 80 -21.63 -4.12 20.49
N THR A 81 -20.34 -3.86 20.35
CA THR A 81 -19.52 -3.26 21.41
C THR A 81 -19.25 -1.79 21.13
N LYS A 82 -19.76 -0.92 22.01
CA LYS A 82 -19.55 0.54 21.95
C LYS A 82 -18.50 1.04 22.97
N ASP A 83 -17.82 0.14 23.68
CA ASP A 83 -16.88 0.51 24.74
C ASP A 83 -15.47 0.76 24.17
N PRO A 84 -14.95 2.01 24.19
CA PRO A 84 -13.61 2.34 23.68
C PRO A 84 -12.47 1.61 24.39
N ALA A 85 -12.64 1.31 25.68
CA ALA A 85 -11.62 0.58 26.44
C ALA A 85 -11.49 -0.87 25.96
N LEU A 86 -12.61 -1.48 25.59
CA LEU A 86 -12.65 -2.82 24.99
C LEU A 86 -12.00 -2.83 23.60
N ILE A 87 -12.23 -1.81 22.79
CA ILE A 87 -11.64 -1.67 21.47
C ILE A 87 -10.11 -1.50 21.57
N HIS A 88 -9.62 -0.68 22.50
CA HIS A 88 -8.18 -0.51 22.71
C HIS A 88 -7.50 -1.80 23.19
N GLN A 89 -8.13 -2.51 24.12
CA GLN A 89 -7.66 -3.81 24.58
C GLN A 89 -7.69 -4.86 23.46
N ALA A 90 -8.68 -4.76 22.53
CA ALA A 90 -8.76 -5.57 21.31
C ALA A 90 -7.56 -5.36 20.41
N LEU A 91 -7.21 -4.12 20.17
CA LEU A 91 -6.07 -3.77 19.33
C LEU A 91 -4.75 -4.32 19.88
N VAL A 92 -4.54 -4.22 21.20
CA VAL A 92 -3.33 -4.77 21.86
C VAL A 92 -3.29 -6.30 21.77
N ALA A 93 -4.42 -6.98 21.88
CA ALA A 93 -4.49 -8.43 21.73
C ALA A 93 -4.41 -8.89 20.27
N THR A 94 -4.85 -8.04 19.32
CA THR A 94 -4.77 -8.32 17.89
C THR A 94 -3.33 -8.56 17.44
N ASP A 95 -2.37 -7.83 17.96
CA ASP A 95 -0.97 -8.03 17.60
C ASP A 95 -0.44 -9.40 18.05
N ALA A 96 -0.80 -9.85 19.24
CA ALA A 96 -0.44 -11.20 19.71
C ALA A 96 -1.17 -12.31 18.92
N TRP A 97 -2.44 -12.06 18.54
CA TRP A 97 -3.20 -12.96 17.70
C TRP A 97 -2.64 -13.04 16.27
N ARG A 98 -2.38 -11.92 15.63
CA ARG A 98 -1.76 -11.85 14.30
C ARG A 98 -0.47 -12.64 14.26
N TRP A 99 0.34 -12.52 15.30
CA TRP A 99 1.58 -13.26 15.35
C TRP A 99 1.36 -14.76 15.62
N ALA A 100 0.49 -15.13 16.55
CA ALA A 100 0.17 -16.54 16.85
C ALA A 100 -0.47 -17.26 15.66
N THR A 101 -1.22 -16.52 14.83
CA THR A 101 -1.85 -17.03 13.62
C THR A 101 -1.00 -16.83 12.36
N ALA A 102 0.12 -16.11 12.42
CA ALA A 102 0.94 -15.78 11.26
C ALA A 102 1.37 -17.05 10.48
N GLN A 103 1.79 -18.11 11.17
CA GLN A 103 2.16 -19.37 10.50
C GLN A 103 0.95 -20.11 9.93
N HIS A 104 -0.22 -19.98 10.53
CA HIS A 104 -1.45 -20.56 10.01
C HIS A 104 -1.94 -19.73 8.80
N HIS A 105 -1.83 -18.41 8.86
CA HIS A 105 -2.06 -17.54 7.73
C HIS A 105 -1.07 -17.78 6.61
N GLU A 106 0.22 -17.98 6.87
CA GLU A 106 1.20 -18.37 5.85
C GLU A 106 0.82 -19.69 5.16
N ARG A 107 0.35 -20.70 5.92
CA ARG A 107 -0.12 -21.96 5.32
C ARG A 107 -1.40 -21.81 4.52
N LEU A 108 -2.39 -21.11 5.06
CA LEU A 108 -3.63 -20.81 4.34
C LEU A 108 -3.35 -19.94 3.12
N GLU A 109 -2.48 -18.98 3.26
CA GLU A 109 -2.05 -18.11 2.19
C GLU A 109 -1.30 -18.89 1.11
N HIS A 110 -0.41 -19.82 1.47
CA HIS A 110 0.23 -20.74 0.53
C HIS A 110 -0.78 -21.64 -0.19
N GLN A 111 -1.80 -22.13 0.51
CA GLN A 111 -2.87 -22.93 -0.07
C GLN A 111 -3.81 -22.11 -0.93
N LEU A 112 -4.12 -20.87 -0.52
CA LEU A 112 -4.91 -19.91 -1.29
C LEU A 112 -4.13 -19.40 -2.50
N ARG A 113 -2.82 -19.22 -2.39
CA ARG A 113 -1.93 -18.84 -3.50
C ARG A 113 -1.83 -19.92 -4.56
N ALA A 114 -1.79 -21.19 -4.15
CA ALA A 114 -1.83 -22.33 -5.09
C ALA A 114 -3.17 -22.36 -5.86
N LYS A 115 -4.27 -21.86 -5.25
CA LYS A 115 -5.60 -21.77 -5.87
C LYS A 115 -5.87 -20.44 -6.54
N TRP A 116 -5.23 -19.34 -6.10
CA TRP A 116 -5.44 -17.98 -6.60
C TRP A 116 -4.21 -17.53 -7.38
N ASN A 117 -4.17 -17.87 -8.65
CA ASN A 117 -3.30 -17.14 -9.58
C ASN A 117 -3.77 -15.67 -9.65
N TYR A 118 -2.97 -14.78 -10.27
CA TYR A 118 -3.30 -13.35 -10.37
C TYR A 118 -4.68 -13.09 -11.01
N ARG A 119 -5.17 -13.98 -11.89
CA ARG A 119 -6.50 -13.87 -12.51
C ARG A 119 -7.63 -14.01 -11.48
N GLY A 120 -7.47 -14.87 -10.48
CA GLY A 120 -8.46 -15.03 -9.40
C GLY A 120 -8.59 -13.83 -8.47
N ARG A 121 -7.61 -12.90 -8.51
CA ARG A 121 -7.69 -11.64 -7.76
C ARG A 121 -8.35 -10.50 -8.54
N LEU A 122 -8.43 -10.63 -9.84
CA LEU A 122 -9.11 -9.68 -10.74
C LEU A 122 -10.55 -10.11 -10.95
N GLN A 123 -11.46 -9.16 -10.91
CA GLN A 123 -12.85 -9.43 -11.31
C GLN A 123 -12.93 -9.42 -12.85
N ASN A 124 -13.39 -10.52 -13.44
CA ASN A 124 -13.58 -10.67 -14.88
C ASN A 124 -12.33 -10.30 -15.73
N PRO A 125 -11.20 -10.98 -15.57
CA PRO A 125 -9.94 -10.62 -16.23
C PRO A 125 -10.04 -10.67 -17.77
N ASP A 126 -10.85 -11.60 -18.34
CA ASP A 126 -11.04 -11.69 -19.78
C ASP A 126 -11.84 -10.50 -20.34
N ALA A 127 -12.91 -10.09 -19.65
CA ALA A 127 -13.65 -8.90 -20.02
C ALA A 127 -12.79 -7.62 -19.91
N LEU A 128 -11.95 -7.53 -18.87
CA LEU A 128 -11.00 -6.44 -18.74
C LEU A 128 -10.01 -6.40 -19.91
N LEU A 129 -9.44 -7.55 -20.27
CA LEU A 129 -8.50 -7.64 -21.38
C LEU A 129 -9.15 -7.25 -22.71
N ASN A 130 -10.36 -7.74 -22.99
CA ASN A 130 -11.11 -7.38 -24.18
C ASN A 130 -11.40 -5.87 -24.23
N LYS A 131 -11.85 -5.28 -23.11
CA LYS A 131 -12.08 -3.83 -23.02
C LYS A 131 -10.80 -3.02 -23.29
N LEU A 132 -9.64 -3.48 -22.82
CA LEU A 132 -8.35 -2.81 -23.11
C LEU A 132 -7.94 -2.96 -24.58
N LEU A 133 -8.32 -4.04 -25.25
CA LEU A 133 -8.05 -4.28 -26.67
C LEU A 133 -8.92 -3.42 -27.61
N GLU A 134 -10.09 -2.98 -27.18
CA GLU A 134 -10.96 -2.04 -27.92
C GLU A 134 -10.33 -0.67 -28.11
N HIS A 135 -9.30 -0.34 -27.30
CA HIS A 135 -8.58 0.91 -27.31
C HIS A 135 -7.31 0.82 -28.17
N ASN A 136 -6.93 1.93 -28.83
CA ASN A 136 -5.78 2.02 -29.73
C ASN A 136 -4.63 2.87 -29.19
N GLU A 137 -4.77 3.41 -27.99
CA GLU A 137 -3.74 4.27 -27.36
C GLU A 137 -2.44 3.51 -27.13
N GLN A 138 -1.35 4.21 -27.32
CA GLN A 138 0.01 3.67 -27.12
C GLN A 138 0.61 3.96 -25.75
N LYS A 139 -0.08 4.77 -24.95
CA LYS A 139 0.30 5.14 -23.59
C LYS A 139 -0.77 4.65 -22.63
N LEU A 140 -0.39 3.89 -21.62
CA LEU A 140 -1.33 3.38 -20.60
C LEU A 140 -0.93 3.90 -19.22
N PHE A 141 -1.90 4.51 -18.55
CA PHE A 141 -1.80 4.94 -17.17
C PHE A 141 -2.62 4.02 -16.28
N PHE A 142 -1.93 3.13 -15.56
CA PHE A 142 -2.53 2.26 -14.55
C PHE A 142 -2.44 2.94 -13.19
N TRP A 143 -3.58 3.15 -12.55
CA TRP A 143 -3.64 3.75 -11.22
C TRP A 143 -4.37 2.82 -10.26
N HIS A 144 -3.71 2.44 -9.15
CA HIS A 144 -4.32 1.62 -8.12
C HIS A 144 -4.87 2.46 -6.99
N HIS A 145 -6.16 2.27 -6.71
CA HIS A 145 -6.93 2.93 -5.67
C HIS A 145 -7.34 1.96 -4.56
N TYR A 146 -7.24 2.42 -3.33
CA TYR A 146 -7.85 1.79 -2.17
C TYR A 146 -8.28 2.82 -1.13
N ASP A 147 -9.56 2.85 -0.81
CA ASP A 147 -10.12 3.54 0.34
C ASP A 147 -11.22 2.66 0.96
N GLN A 148 -11.29 2.61 2.30
CA GLN A 148 -12.26 1.76 3.01
C GLN A 148 -13.71 2.17 2.75
N ARG A 149 -13.96 3.43 2.43
CA ARG A 149 -15.28 4.00 2.11
C ARG A 149 -15.53 4.08 0.60
N GLY A 150 -14.53 3.77 -0.19
CA GLY A 150 -14.59 3.91 -1.63
C GLY A 150 -14.36 5.33 -2.15
N PHE A 151 -13.90 6.26 -1.28
CA PHE A 151 -13.71 7.66 -1.63
C PHE A 151 -12.61 7.84 -2.68
N LEU A 152 -12.97 8.46 -3.80
CA LEU A 152 -12.06 8.87 -4.85
C LEU A 152 -11.72 10.35 -4.68
N PRO A 153 -10.44 10.73 -4.43
CA PRO A 153 -10.07 12.14 -4.37
C PRO A 153 -10.37 12.87 -5.68
N ASN A 154 -11.04 14.02 -5.59
CA ASN A 154 -11.37 14.84 -6.76
C ASN A 154 -10.13 15.32 -7.50
N SER A 155 -9.05 15.62 -6.77
CA SER A 155 -7.76 15.98 -7.36
C SER A 155 -7.20 14.87 -8.27
N TRP A 156 -7.35 13.60 -7.89
CA TRP A 156 -7.00 12.48 -8.75
C TRP A 156 -8.00 12.28 -9.89
N PHE A 157 -9.31 12.42 -9.61
CA PHE A 157 -10.33 12.32 -10.67
C PHE A 157 -10.03 13.27 -11.84
N GLU A 158 -9.75 14.55 -11.54
CA GLU A 158 -9.40 15.54 -12.55
C GLU A 158 -8.15 15.17 -13.35
N VAL A 159 -7.10 14.69 -12.69
CA VAL A 159 -5.87 14.21 -13.37
C VAL A 159 -6.20 13.03 -14.30
N LEU A 160 -6.94 12.04 -13.82
CA LEU A 160 -7.28 10.84 -14.61
C LEU A 160 -8.17 11.19 -15.82
N ALA A 161 -9.17 12.08 -15.63
CA ALA A 161 -10.02 12.56 -16.69
C ALA A 161 -9.24 13.38 -17.74
N GLN A 162 -8.30 14.21 -17.32
CA GLN A 162 -7.47 14.98 -18.23
C GLN A 162 -6.48 14.09 -19.00
N LEU A 163 -5.87 13.09 -18.35
CA LEU A 163 -5.03 12.08 -19.02
C LEU A 163 -5.80 11.38 -20.14
N ARG A 164 -7.07 11.05 -19.89
CA ARG A 164 -7.92 10.43 -20.90
C ARG A 164 -8.11 11.34 -22.12
N LYS A 165 -8.34 12.65 -21.90
CA LYS A 165 -8.45 13.65 -22.96
C LYS A 165 -7.15 13.81 -23.75
N GLU A 166 -5.98 13.61 -23.11
CA GLU A 166 -4.67 13.70 -23.76
C GLU A 166 -4.24 12.39 -24.46
N GLY A 167 -5.18 11.46 -24.66
CA GLY A 167 -4.94 10.24 -25.42
C GLY A 167 -4.16 9.17 -24.64
N TRP A 168 -4.27 9.14 -23.31
CA TRP A 168 -3.85 8.01 -22.51
C TRP A 168 -4.99 7.00 -22.37
N LEU A 169 -4.71 5.72 -22.53
CA LEU A 169 -5.59 4.69 -21.98
C LEU A 169 -5.43 4.72 -20.45
N VAL A 170 -6.52 5.08 -19.77
CA VAL A 170 -6.51 5.17 -18.30
C VAL A 170 -7.24 3.97 -17.73
N LEU A 171 -6.56 3.23 -16.86
CA LEU A 171 -7.10 2.08 -16.12
C LEU A 171 -7.02 2.34 -14.62
N VAL A 172 -8.17 2.43 -13.99
CA VAL A 172 -8.28 2.48 -12.52
C VAL A 172 -8.51 1.08 -11.98
N SER A 173 -7.52 0.57 -11.25
CA SER A 173 -7.64 -0.68 -10.48
C SER A 173 -8.05 -0.35 -9.05
N SER A 174 -9.17 -0.87 -8.58
CA SER A 174 -9.63 -0.57 -7.23
C SER A 174 -9.96 -1.81 -6.43
N SER A 175 -9.64 -1.77 -5.13
CA SER A 175 -10.08 -2.76 -4.14
C SER A 175 -11.23 -2.25 -3.25
N GLY A 176 -11.77 -1.08 -3.55
CA GLY A 176 -12.92 -0.46 -2.90
C GLY A 176 -13.15 0.91 -3.51
N LEU A 177 -14.17 1.04 -4.34
CA LEU A 177 -14.61 2.28 -4.98
C LEU A 177 -16.13 2.37 -4.80
N ASP A 178 -16.65 3.56 -4.45
CA ASP A 178 -18.07 3.75 -4.35
C ASP A 178 -18.74 3.80 -5.74
N ALA A 179 -20.05 3.58 -5.78
CA ALA A 179 -20.79 3.46 -7.04
C ALA A 179 -20.88 4.77 -7.83
N ASP A 180 -20.84 5.92 -7.16
CA ASP A 180 -20.91 7.23 -7.83
C ASP A 180 -19.57 7.58 -8.45
N ALA A 181 -18.46 7.28 -7.75
CA ALA A 181 -17.11 7.39 -8.29
C ALA A 181 -16.92 6.46 -9.50
N GLU A 182 -17.42 5.22 -9.46
CA GLU A 182 -17.40 4.30 -10.60
C GLU A 182 -18.08 4.92 -11.82
N LYS A 183 -19.32 5.39 -11.66
CA LYS A 183 -20.08 6.01 -12.76
C LYS A 183 -19.37 7.24 -13.33
N ALA A 184 -18.78 8.08 -12.47
CA ALA A 184 -18.06 9.26 -12.90
C ALA A 184 -16.81 8.92 -13.74
N LEU A 185 -16.06 7.90 -13.32
CA LEU A 185 -14.90 7.39 -14.06
C LEU A 185 -15.31 6.80 -15.41
N GLU A 186 -16.34 5.96 -15.44
CA GLU A 186 -16.87 5.36 -16.69
C GLU A 186 -17.39 6.42 -17.66
N ALA A 187 -18.12 7.42 -17.16
CA ALA A 187 -18.59 8.55 -17.96
C ALA A 187 -17.42 9.36 -18.56
N SER A 188 -16.26 9.34 -17.94
CA SER A 188 -15.04 9.96 -18.45
C SER A 188 -14.23 9.06 -19.40
N GLY A 189 -14.77 7.89 -19.78
CA GLY A 189 -14.10 6.92 -20.66
C GLY A 189 -12.91 6.20 -20.00
N ILE A 190 -12.90 6.11 -18.69
CA ILE A 190 -11.86 5.45 -17.91
C ILE A 190 -12.25 3.99 -17.69
N VAL A 191 -11.32 3.08 -17.92
CA VAL A 191 -11.53 1.64 -17.69
C VAL A 191 -11.36 1.35 -16.20
N ILE A 192 -12.29 0.56 -15.64
CA ILE A 192 -12.25 0.16 -14.23
C ILE A 192 -11.99 -1.34 -14.12
N SER A 193 -11.10 -1.70 -13.20
CA SER A 193 -10.81 -3.08 -12.82
C SER A 193 -10.97 -3.23 -11.31
N LYS A 194 -11.89 -4.11 -10.90
CA LYS A 194 -12.03 -4.47 -9.47
C LYS A 194 -11.12 -5.64 -9.13
N ARG A 195 -10.51 -5.59 -7.95
CA ARG A 195 -9.64 -6.66 -7.46
C ARG A 195 -9.69 -6.81 -5.94
N SER A 196 -9.23 -7.96 -5.43
CA SER A 196 -8.98 -8.13 -4.00
C SER A 196 -7.75 -7.33 -3.57
N ASN A 197 -7.72 -6.80 -2.34
CA ASN A 197 -6.62 -5.94 -1.85
C ASN A 197 -5.36 -6.70 -1.42
N LEU A 198 -5.15 -7.93 -1.89
CA LEU A 198 -3.95 -8.70 -1.57
C LEU A 198 -2.71 -8.07 -2.19
N GLY A 199 -1.69 -7.82 -1.37
CA GLY A 199 -0.41 -7.23 -1.80
C GLY A 199 -0.48 -5.73 -2.10
N LEU A 200 -1.55 -5.04 -1.68
CA LEU A 200 -1.72 -3.59 -1.83
C LEU A 200 -1.52 -3.14 -3.29
N CYS A 201 -0.93 -1.95 -3.49
CA CYS A 201 -0.63 -1.41 -4.82
C CYS A 201 0.38 -2.26 -5.61
N LEU A 202 1.38 -2.83 -4.94
CA LEU A 202 2.39 -3.67 -5.60
C LEU A 202 1.81 -5.00 -6.07
N GLY A 203 0.84 -5.55 -5.33
CA GLY A 203 0.02 -6.67 -5.79
C GLY A 203 -0.81 -6.33 -7.03
N ALA A 204 -1.38 -5.12 -7.08
CA ALA A 204 -2.10 -4.64 -8.25
C ALA A 204 -1.20 -4.49 -9.48
N TYR A 205 0.00 -3.93 -9.30
CA TYR A 205 0.99 -3.81 -10.39
C TYR A 205 1.38 -5.18 -10.95
N ARG A 206 1.62 -6.14 -10.07
CA ARG A 206 1.94 -7.51 -10.47
C ARG A 206 0.81 -8.16 -11.24
N ASP A 207 -0.42 -8.09 -10.71
CA ASP A 207 -1.57 -8.74 -11.33
C ASP A 207 -1.87 -8.16 -12.71
N PHE A 208 -1.82 -6.83 -12.83
CA PHE A 208 -2.00 -6.16 -14.11
C PHE A 208 -0.83 -6.45 -15.08
N SER A 209 0.41 -6.40 -14.61
CA SER A 209 1.57 -6.69 -15.47
C SER A 209 1.57 -8.13 -16.00
N CYS A 210 1.06 -9.09 -15.22
CA CYS A 210 0.86 -10.46 -15.69
C CYS A 210 -0.26 -10.55 -16.73
N LEU A 211 -1.40 -9.90 -16.48
CA LEU A 211 -2.52 -9.85 -17.44
C LEU A 211 -2.10 -9.21 -18.78
N LEU A 212 -1.36 -8.11 -18.71
CA LEU A 212 -0.84 -7.43 -19.91
C LEU A 212 0.04 -8.37 -20.77
N GLN A 213 0.79 -9.25 -20.14
CA GLN A 213 1.68 -10.20 -20.83
C GLN A 213 0.92 -11.31 -21.55
N GLU A 214 -0.33 -11.56 -21.24
CA GLU A 214 -1.17 -12.54 -21.94
C GLU A 214 -1.54 -12.07 -23.34
N SER A 215 -1.66 -10.76 -23.56
CA SER A 215 -1.94 -10.18 -24.87
C SER A 215 -0.67 -9.68 -25.54
N LYS A 216 -0.24 -10.41 -26.59
CA LYS A 216 0.87 -9.97 -27.44
C LYS A 216 0.55 -8.63 -28.11
N GLU A 217 -0.71 -8.48 -28.58
CA GLU A 217 -1.16 -7.25 -29.25
C GLU A 217 -1.05 -6.04 -28.34
N LEU A 218 -1.68 -6.08 -27.16
CA LEU A 218 -1.62 -4.98 -26.20
C LEU A 218 -0.19 -4.68 -25.74
N SER A 219 0.58 -5.72 -25.40
CA SER A 219 1.97 -5.56 -24.94
C SER A 219 2.92 -5.00 -26.00
N THR A 220 2.66 -5.24 -27.29
CA THR A 220 3.49 -4.69 -28.39
C THR A 220 3.03 -3.30 -28.82
N ARG A 221 1.76 -2.95 -28.66
CA ARG A 221 1.22 -1.63 -28.97
C ARG A 221 1.72 -0.53 -28.05
N LEU A 222 1.86 -0.84 -26.76
CA LEU A 222 2.24 0.15 -25.76
C LEU A 222 3.67 0.66 -25.95
N GLN A 223 3.81 1.99 -25.99
CA GLN A 223 5.09 2.70 -25.95
C GLN A 223 5.50 3.01 -24.51
N HIS A 224 4.52 3.33 -23.66
CA HIS A 224 4.73 3.64 -22.24
C HIS A 224 3.65 3.02 -21.38
N LEU A 225 4.06 2.47 -20.23
CA LEU A 225 3.20 2.02 -19.16
C LEU A 225 3.57 2.77 -17.90
N VAL A 226 2.60 3.48 -17.31
CA VAL A 226 2.72 4.05 -15.97
C VAL A 226 2.02 3.14 -14.97
N LEU A 227 2.69 2.84 -13.86
CA LEU A 227 2.14 2.17 -12.69
C LEU A 227 2.13 3.19 -11.55
N ALA A 228 0.95 3.63 -11.14
CA ALA A 228 0.79 4.63 -10.09
C ALA A 228 -0.23 4.17 -9.03
N ASN A 229 -0.20 4.81 -7.85
CA ASN A 229 -1.12 4.49 -6.78
C ASN A 229 -1.58 5.73 -6.01
N ASP A 230 -2.58 5.54 -5.18
CA ASP A 230 -3.26 6.56 -4.39
C ASP A 230 -2.51 6.99 -3.11
N SER A 231 -1.27 6.58 -2.90
CA SER A 231 -0.49 6.99 -1.71
C SER A 231 -0.07 8.46 -1.72
N THR A 232 -0.26 9.12 -2.86
CA THR A 232 0.02 10.55 -3.07
C THR A 232 -1.24 11.31 -3.50
N LEU A 233 -1.21 12.62 -3.37
CA LEU A 233 -2.19 13.55 -3.92
C LEU A 233 -1.50 14.52 -4.88
N PRO A 234 -2.12 14.84 -6.04
CA PRO A 234 -1.61 15.85 -6.96
C PRO A 234 -1.84 17.25 -6.42
N LEU A 235 -0.93 18.16 -6.75
CA LEU A 235 -0.90 19.57 -6.38
C LEU A 235 -0.92 20.47 -7.61
N GLY A 236 -1.56 21.63 -7.51
CA GLY A 236 -1.59 22.63 -8.57
C GLY A 236 -2.55 22.31 -9.72
N GLY A 237 -3.55 21.44 -9.46
CA GLY A 237 -4.44 20.93 -10.49
C GLY A 237 -3.78 19.86 -11.38
N PRO A 238 -4.41 19.48 -12.52
CA PRO A 238 -3.90 18.45 -13.42
C PRO A 238 -2.62 18.85 -14.16
N GLU A 239 -2.50 20.09 -14.56
CA GLU A 239 -1.46 20.55 -15.50
C GLU A 239 -0.01 20.29 -15.03
N PRO A 240 0.40 20.62 -13.79
CA PRO A 240 1.77 20.35 -13.34
C PRO A 240 2.12 18.86 -13.39
N PHE A 241 1.17 17.99 -13.05
CA PHE A 241 1.35 16.54 -13.13
C PHE A 241 1.51 16.06 -14.58
N LEU A 242 0.66 16.54 -15.48
CA LEU A 242 0.69 16.18 -16.90
C LEU A 242 1.96 16.66 -17.61
N ASN A 243 2.40 17.90 -17.30
CA ASN A 243 3.65 18.43 -17.80
C ASN A 243 4.83 17.54 -17.36
N ARG A 244 4.88 17.15 -16.08
CA ARG A 244 5.92 16.27 -15.58
C ARG A 244 5.89 14.89 -16.24
N LEU A 245 4.68 14.34 -16.42
CA LEU A 245 4.51 13.05 -17.09
C LEU A 245 4.95 13.12 -18.57
N SER A 246 4.64 14.21 -19.27
CA SER A 246 5.10 14.46 -20.65
C SER A 246 6.61 14.56 -20.76
N GLU A 247 7.28 15.20 -19.82
CA GLU A 247 8.74 15.22 -19.74
C GLU A 247 9.31 13.81 -19.52
N MET A 248 8.69 13.00 -18.64
CA MET A 248 9.09 11.61 -18.43
C MET A 248 8.97 10.80 -19.74
N VAL A 249 7.86 10.95 -20.46
CA VAL A 249 7.65 10.30 -21.75
C VAL A 249 8.75 10.70 -22.74
N SER A 250 9.04 12.00 -22.86
CA SER A 250 10.07 12.51 -23.77
C SER A 250 11.45 11.92 -23.44
N LYS A 251 11.84 11.93 -22.17
CA LYS A 251 13.14 11.42 -21.71
C LYS A 251 13.28 9.90 -21.88
N THR A 252 12.17 9.16 -21.92
CA THR A 252 12.16 7.68 -22.00
C THR A 252 11.82 7.14 -23.38
N SER A 253 11.64 7.99 -24.39
CA SER A 253 11.28 7.60 -25.77
C SER A 253 12.43 6.99 -26.57
N GLY A 254 13.55 6.66 -25.92
CA GLY A 254 14.71 6.05 -26.55
C GLY A 254 14.57 4.54 -26.83
N VAL A 255 15.61 3.96 -27.46
CA VAL A 255 15.68 2.53 -27.82
C VAL A 255 16.17 1.64 -26.67
N THR A 256 16.71 2.22 -25.60
CA THR A 256 17.20 1.47 -24.44
C THR A 256 16.08 1.22 -23.44
N ALA A 257 16.11 0.05 -22.78
CA ALA A 257 15.16 -0.29 -21.73
C ALA A 257 15.36 0.64 -20.51
N GLN A 258 14.31 1.34 -20.12
CA GLN A 258 14.35 2.32 -19.05
C GLN A 258 13.12 2.22 -18.13
N LEU A 259 13.38 2.27 -16.82
CA LEU A 259 12.39 2.45 -15.78
C LEU A 259 12.60 3.80 -15.11
N SER A 260 11.60 4.67 -15.13
CA SER A 260 11.64 5.99 -14.51
C SER A 260 10.67 6.09 -13.35
N GLY A 261 11.03 6.84 -12.31
CA GLY A 261 10.16 7.14 -11.16
C GLY A 261 10.11 8.64 -10.91
N ILE A 262 9.22 9.05 -10.00
CA ILE A 262 9.21 10.45 -9.53
C ILE A 262 10.41 10.69 -8.62
N THR A 263 10.63 9.82 -7.64
CA THR A 263 11.77 9.90 -6.73
C THR A 263 12.49 8.56 -6.62
N ASP A 264 13.75 8.62 -6.26
CA ASP A 264 14.55 7.47 -5.85
C ASP A 264 14.80 7.46 -4.33
N SER A 265 15.40 6.40 -3.85
CA SER A 265 15.73 6.20 -2.45
C SER A 265 16.90 5.23 -2.30
N ILE A 266 17.57 5.32 -1.15
CA ILE A 266 18.58 4.36 -0.69
C ILE A 266 18.18 3.70 0.64
N GLU A 267 16.90 3.79 1.00
CA GLU A 267 16.39 3.09 2.19
C GLU A 267 16.78 1.60 2.15
N ARG A 268 17.04 1.04 3.32
CA ARG A 268 17.49 -0.36 3.48
C ARG A 268 18.79 -0.70 2.75
N ASN A 269 19.66 0.31 2.56
CA ASN A 269 20.95 0.20 1.86
C ASN A 269 20.87 -0.31 0.41
N ALA A 270 19.75 -0.06 -0.27
CA ALA A 270 19.57 -0.48 -1.66
C ALA A 270 18.95 0.65 -2.47
N TYR A 271 19.66 1.09 -3.53
CA TYR A 271 19.13 2.07 -4.45
C TYR A 271 17.86 1.54 -5.13
N HIS A 272 16.80 2.30 -5.14
CA HIS A 272 15.55 1.95 -5.80
C HIS A 272 14.72 3.19 -6.16
N LEU A 273 13.83 3.03 -7.14
CA LEU A 273 12.78 3.99 -7.42
C LEU A 273 11.59 3.74 -6.50
N GLN A 274 11.02 4.80 -5.95
CA GLN A 274 9.84 4.70 -5.11
C GLN A 274 8.60 4.34 -5.94
N SER A 275 7.82 3.37 -5.48
CA SER A 275 6.77 2.72 -6.27
C SER A 275 5.46 3.51 -6.44
N TYR A 276 5.35 4.71 -5.88
CA TYR A 276 4.09 5.46 -5.99
C TYR A 276 3.80 5.98 -7.42
N LEU A 277 4.84 6.09 -8.26
CA LEU A 277 4.70 6.26 -9.70
C LEU A 277 5.97 5.76 -10.41
N LEU A 278 5.79 4.78 -11.27
CA LEU A 278 6.83 4.20 -12.12
C LEU A 278 6.40 4.23 -13.57
N MET A 279 7.31 4.55 -14.49
CA MET A 279 7.07 4.52 -15.94
C MET A 279 8.05 3.57 -16.60
N ALA A 280 7.52 2.59 -17.33
CA ALA A 280 8.27 1.66 -18.18
C ALA A 280 8.09 2.06 -19.64
N ASN A 281 9.18 2.17 -20.40
CA ASN A 281 9.12 2.38 -21.84
C ASN A 281 8.97 1.06 -22.61
N ARG A 282 8.66 1.14 -23.91
CA ARG A 282 8.47 -0.04 -24.78
C ARG A 282 9.62 -1.04 -24.74
N PRO A 283 10.92 -0.64 -24.86
CA PRO A 283 12.03 -1.59 -24.76
C PRO A 283 12.03 -2.36 -23.42
N LEU A 284 11.66 -1.69 -22.30
CA LEU A 284 11.53 -2.37 -21.02
C LEU A 284 10.33 -3.32 -20.97
N LEU A 285 9.18 -2.93 -21.51
CA LEU A 285 7.98 -3.80 -21.57
C LEU A 285 8.25 -5.09 -22.37
N GLN A 286 9.15 -5.03 -23.35
CA GLN A 286 9.59 -6.19 -24.13
C GLN A 286 10.73 -6.98 -23.46
N ASN A 287 11.37 -6.43 -22.44
CA ASN A 287 12.53 -7.00 -21.77
C ASN A 287 12.15 -8.28 -21.00
N LYS A 288 12.96 -9.34 -21.15
CA LYS A 288 12.72 -10.63 -20.49
C LYS A 288 12.80 -10.53 -18.96
N THR A 289 13.69 -9.67 -18.43
CA THR A 289 13.84 -9.48 -16.98
C THR A 289 12.59 -8.85 -16.39
N TRP A 290 12.01 -7.82 -17.04
CA TRP A 290 10.75 -7.21 -16.65
C TRP A 290 9.61 -8.23 -16.59
N LYS A 291 9.46 -9.00 -17.67
CA LYS A 291 8.40 -10.03 -17.76
C LYS A 291 8.56 -11.10 -16.67
N ASN A 292 9.75 -11.64 -16.53
CA ASN A 292 10.05 -12.68 -15.54
C ASN A 292 9.91 -12.17 -14.11
N PHE A 293 10.25 -10.90 -13.85
CA PHE A 293 10.11 -10.32 -12.51
C PHE A 293 8.65 -10.41 -12.05
N TRP A 294 7.72 -9.87 -12.84
CA TRP A 294 6.30 -9.87 -12.46
C TRP A 294 5.69 -11.28 -12.40
N GLN A 295 6.08 -12.16 -13.29
CA GLN A 295 5.58 -13.55 -13.29
C GLN A 295 6.04 -14.35 -12.06
N LYS A 296 7.30 -14.16 -11.65
CA LYS A 296 7.90 -14.91 -10.54
C LYS A 296 7.70 -14.27 -9.17
N LEU A 297 7.26 -13.02 -9.13
CA LEU A 297 7.06 -12.29 -7.90
C LEU A 297 5.97 -12.96 -7.05
N GLU A 298 6.34 -13.42 -5.85
CA GLU A 298 5.39 -13.87 -4.84
C GLU A 298 4.86 -12.68 -4.06
N ILE A 299 3.54 -12.52 -4.05
CA ILE A 299 2.89 -11.49 -3.25
C ILE A 299 2.62 -12.04 -1.86
N LYS A 300 3.22 -11.41 -0.87
CA LYS A 300 2.93 -11.62 0.55
C LYS A 300 2.15 -10.43 1.09
N ASP A 301 1.29 -10.68 2.06
CA ASP A 301 0.48 -9.61 2.68
C ASP A 301 1.22 -8.92 3.84
N SER A 302 2.53 -8.78 3.68
CA SER A 302 3.42 -8.07 4.59
C SER A 302 3.99 -6.85 3.88
N LYS A 303 3.80 -5.67 4.48
CA LYS A 303 4.30 -4.43 3.91
C LYS A 303 5.81 -4.41 3.76
N ASP A 304 6.54 -4.97 4.72
CA ASP A 304 8.00 -5.05 4.67
C ASP A 304 8.45 -5.98 3.54
N ASP A 305 7.81 -7.15 3.40
CA ASP A 305 8.09 -8.08 2.28
C ASP A 305 7.78 -7.43 0.92
N LEU A 306 6.70 -6.63 0.84
CA LEU A 306 6.36 -5.92 -0.39
C LEU A 306 7.41 -4.85 -0.74
N ILE A 307 7.90 -4.09 0.23
CA ILE A 307 8.97 -3.12 0.00
C ILE A 307 10.24 -3.85 -0.45
N ASP A 308 10.66 -4.90 0.25
CA ASP A 308 11.92 -5.58 -0.04
C ASP A 308 11.88 -6.34 -1.37
N ASN A 309 10.82 -7.10 -1.63
CA ASN A 309 10.75 -7.97 -2.79
C ASN A 309 10.15 -7.30 -4.03
N CYS A 310 9.28 -6.30 -3.85
CA CYS A 310 8.62 -5.64 -4.97
C CYS A 310 9.27 -4.29 -5.30
N GLU A 311 9.30 -3.32 -4.38
CA GLU A 311 9.79 -1.97 -4.66
C GLU A 311 11.32 -1.98 -4.88
N ILE A 312 12.06 -2.44 -3.87
CA ILE A 312 13.52 -2.57 -3.96
C ILE A 312 13.89 -3.68 -4.94
N GLY A 313 13.23 -4.84 -4.83
CA GLY A 313 13.49 -6.01 -5.67
C GLY A 313 13.35 -5.73 -7.15
N LEU A 314 12.32 -4.95 -7.57
CA LEU A 314 12.15 -4.54 -8.96
C LEU A 314 13.35 -3.71 -9.45
N SER A 315 13.68 -2.65 -8.74
CA SER A 315 14.77 -1.75 -9.11
C SER A 315 16.10 -2.49 -9.19
N GLN A 316 16.40 -3.33 -8.20
CA GLN A 316 17.62 -4.13 -8.17
C GLN A 316 17.67 -5.20 -9.28
N ALA A 317 16.56 -5.81 -9.64
CA ALA A 317 16.50 -6.74 -10.76
C ALA A 317 16.75 -6.03 -12.09
N MET A 318 16.17 -4.84 -12.26
CA MET A 318 16.37 -4.02 -13.46
C MET A 318 17.83 -3.57 -13.60
N LEU A 319 18.43 -3.03 -12.53
CA LEU A 319 19.84 -2.62 -12.51
C LEU A 319 20.78 -3.78 -12.88
N ARG A 320 20.61 -4.95 -12.28
CA ARG A 320 21.43 -6.13 -12.58
C ARG A 320 21.32 -6.61 -14.03
N SER A 321 20.24 -6.28 -14.71
CA SER A 321 20.04 -6.62 -16.12
C SER A 321 20.44 -5.50 -17.10
N GLY A 322 21.06 -4.42 -16.62
CA GLY A 322 21.50 -3.29 -17.45
C GLY A 322 20.37 -2.34 -17.87
N VAL A 323 19.21 -2.40 -17.23
CA VAL A 323 18.14 -1.43 -17.44
C VAL A 323 18.51 -0.10 -16.77
N THR A 324 18.33 1.00 -17.49
CA THR A 324 18.54 2.34 -16.95
C THR A 324 17.43 2.71 -15.97
N LEU A 325 17.80 3.13 -14.76
CA LEU A 325 16.87 3.73 -13.79
C LEU A 325 17.06 5.25 -13.75
N SER A 326 15.98 6.01 -13.70
CA SER A 326 16.01 7.47 -13.55
C SER A 326 14.90 7.97 -12.64
N ALA A 327 15.21 8.96 -11.79
CA ALA A 327 14.25 9.71 -11.02
C ALA A 327 14.07 11.12 -11.60
N GLN A 328 12.85 11.68 -11.53
CA GLN A 328 12.62 13.07 -11.92
C GLN A 328 13.15 14.04 -10.86
N TYR A 329 13.13 13.64 -9.60
CA TYR A 329 13.70 14.34 -8.47
C TYR A 329 14.62 13.36 -7.76
N SER A 330 15.90 13.47 -8.05
CA SER A 330 16.88 12.55 -7.46
C SER A 330 17.07 12.83 -5.98
N LEU A 331 17.39 11.78 -5.24
CA LEU A 331 17.75 11.85 -3.83
C LEU A 331 18.74 12.99 -3.53
N ILE A 332 19.78 13.12 -4.37
CA ILE A 332 20.83 14.11 -4.17
C ILE A 332 20.29 15.53 -4.34
N GLU A 333 19.49 15.79 -5.39
CA GLU A 333 18.88 17.10 -5.64
C GLU A 333 17.99 17.53 -4.49
N VAL A 334 17.13 16.60 -4.02
CA VAL A 334 16.21 16.85 -2.90
C VAL A 334 16.98 17.13 -1.60
N LEU A 335 18.03 16.37 -1.31
CA LEU A 335 18.85 16.57 -0.11
C LEU A 335 19.62 17.89 -0.13
N VAL A 336 20.15 18.29 -1.29
CA VAL A 336 20.86 19.55 -1.43
C VAL A 336 19.90 20.73 -1.19
N ASP A 337 18.69 20.67 -1.77
CA ASP A 337 17.69 21.72 -1.57
C ASP A 337 17.21 21.79 -0.11
N GLU A 338 16.88 20.66 0.49
CA GLU A 338 16.38 20.60 1.86
C GLU A 338 17.45 21.03 2.89
N LYS A 339 18.71 20.62 2.70
CA LYS A 339 19.81 21.06 3.57
C LYS A 339 20.08 22.54 3.52
N SER A 340 19.82 23.19 2.39
CA SER A 340 19.98 24.65 2.27
C SER A 340 18.92 25.45 3.02
N VAL A 341 17.82 24.81 3.41
CA VAL A 341 16.63 25.50 3.95
C VAL A 341 16.17 24.94 5.30
N ASN A 342 16.53 23.70 5.65
CA ASN A 342 15.99 23.02 6.83
C ASN A 342 17.10 22.51 7.76
N ASP A 343 17.30 23.18 8.89
CA ASP A 343 18.23 22.74 9.94
C ASP A 343 17.93 21.35 10.51
N GLU A 344 16.72 20.82 10.29
CA GLU A 344 16.37 19.48 10.78
C GLU A 344 17.13 18.38 10.06
N LEU A 345 17.32 18.48 8.74
CA LEU A 345 18.12 17.50 7.99
C LEU A 345 19.63 17.65 8.25
N ASN A 346 20.10 18.83 8.63
CA ASN A 346 21.48 19.05 9.01
C ASN A 346 21.88 18.33 10.32
N ARG A 347 20.92 17.88 11.10
CA ARG A 347 21.14 17.07 12.32
C ARG A 347 21.43 15.60 12.02
N PHE A 348 21.11 15.12 10.79
CA PHE A 348 21.36 13.75 10.39
C PHE A 348 22.75 13.61 9.79
N GLU A 349 23.50 12.61 10.26
CA GLU A 349 24.70 12.18 9.57
C GLU A 349 24.39 11.48 8.26
N VAL A 350 25.36 11.46 7.33
CA VAL A 350 25.15 10.88 5.99
C VAL A 350 24.70 9.41 6.07
N HIS A 351 25.14 8.66 7.05
CA HIS A 351 24.74 7.26 7.23
C HIS A 351 23.30 7.10 7.73
N GLU A 352 22.76 8.08 8.46
CA GLU A 352 21.38 8.07 8.93
C GLU A 352 20.40 8.38 7.81
N LEU A 353 20.80 9.15 6.79
CA LEU A 353 20.00 9.43 5.60
C LEU A 353 19.62 8.16 4.83
N ARG A 354 20.36 7.06 5.01
CA ARG A 354 20.03 5.74 4.42
C ARG A 354 18.80 5.09 5.03
N ALA A 355 18.36 5.53 6.19
CA ALA A 355 17.18 5.01 6.87
C ALA A 355 15.94 5.89 6.66
N ILE A 356 16.10 7.02 5.99
CA ILE A 356 15.05 8.05 5.86
C ILE A 356 14.33 7.93 4.52
N ASN A 357 13.00 7.89 4.58
CA ASN A 357 12.17 8.05 3.40
C ASN A 357 12.06 9.54 3.04
N LEU A 358 12.83 9.96 2.05
CA LEU A 358 12.93 11.37 1.68
C LEU A 358 11.62 11.99 1.22
N SER A 359 10.78 11.23 0.55
CA SER A 359 9.46 11.73 0.15
C SER A 359 8.52 12.01 1.33
N LEU A 360 8.92 11.59 2.55
CA LEU A 360 8.24 11.93 3.80
C LEU A 360 8.96 13.03 4.58
N PHE A 361 10.29 13.00 4.64
CA PHE A 361 11.09 13.94 5.45
C PHE A 361 11.48 15.19 4.68
N ALA A 362 11.76 15.06 3.37
CA ALA A 362 12.16 16.18 2.50
C ALA A 362 11.04 16.63 1.53
N TRP A 363 9.77 16.47 1.92
CA TRP A 363 8.63 16.82 1.08
C TRP A 363 8.59 18.30 0.67
N LYS A 364 9.07 19.21 1.54
CA LYS A 364 9.17 20.65 1.22
C LYS A 364 10.17 20.89 0.09
N GLY A 365 11.32 20.23 0.14
CA GLY A 365 12.33 20.26 -0.92
C GLY A 365 11.76 19.77 -2.26
N LEU A 366 11.03 18.66 -2.23
CA LEU A 366 10.34 18.14 -3.41
C LEU A 366 9.36 19.16 -4.00
N LEU A 367 8.53 19.81 -3.17
CA LEU A 367 7.57 20.81 -3.65
C LEU A 367 8.26 22.06 -4.20
N ARG A 368 9.36 22.52 -3.58
CA ARG A 368 10.16 23.63 -4.10
C ARG A 368 10.79 23.31 -5.45
N LEU A 369 11.23 22.08 -5.65
CA LEU A 369 11.72 21.59 -6.94
C LEU A 369 10.62 21.38 -7.98
N GLY A 370 9.37 21.66 -7.63
CA GLY A 370 8.22 21.55 -8.53
C GLY A 370 7.63 20.15 -8.65
N CYS A 371 7.85 19.28 -7.65
CA CYS A 371 7.18 17.96 -7.61
C CYS A 371 5.65 18.17 -7.49
N PRO A 372 4.85 17.64 -8.42
CA PRO A 372 3.41 17.86 -8.41
C PRO A 372 2.65 16.89 -7.50
N LEU A 373 3.36 16.14 -6.66
CA LEU A 373 2.78 15.10 -5.81
C LEU A 373 3.24 15.24 -4.36
N VAL A 374 2.31 15.07 -3.43
CA VAL A 374 2.59 14.99 -2.00
C VAL A 374 2.09 13.66 -1.44
N LYS A 375 2.86 13.00 -0.58
CA LYS A 375 2.41 11.75 0.04
C LYS A 375 1.31 11.99 1.06
N LYS A 376 0.22 11.21 1.01
CA LYS A 376 -0.86 11.22 2.01
C LYS A 376 -0.34 11.07 3.43
N LYS A 377 0.70 10.26 3.65
CA LYS A 377 1.31 10.09 4.98
C LYS A 377 1.90 11.37 5.58
N VAL A 378 2.39 12.26 4.73
CA VAL A 378 2.87 13.57 5.15
C VAL A 378 1.71 14.40 5.69
N LEU A 379 0.55 14.34 5.02
CA LEU A 379 -0.63 15.12 5.35
C LEU A 379 -1.36 14.60 6.60
N PHE A 380 -1.31 13.29 6.82
CA PHE A 380 -2.16 12.63 7.81
C PHE A 380 -1.42 12.06 9.00
N ASN A 381 -0.23 12.45 9.30
CA ASN A 381 0.58 12.02 10.44
C ASN A 381 0.09 10.74 11.15
N LEU A 382 0.37 9.58 10.53
CA LEU A 382 -0.14 8.27 10.98
C LEU A 382 0.59 7.70 12.21
N ARG A 383 1.65 8.36 12.68
CA ARG A 383 2.36 8.03 13.92
C ARG A 383 2.86 9.32 14.56
N PRO A 384 2.84 9.45 15.88
CA PRO A 384 3.41 10.59 16.59
C PRO A 384 4.94 10.52 16.53
N SER A 385 5.49 10.86 15.39
CA SER A 385 6.87 11.31 15.30
C SER A 385 6.80 12.82 15.22
N PRO A 386 7.31 13.57 16.20
CA PRO A 386 7.23 15.03 16.24
C PRO A 386 7.81 15.71 15.00
N SER A 387 8.69 15.02 14.28
CA SER A 387 9.43 15.52 13.12
C SER A 387 8.71 15.39 11.77
N VAL A 388 7.55 14.72 11.69
CA VAL A 388 6.88 14.43 10.41
C VAL A 388 5.46 15.03 10.31
N ALA A 389 4.95 15.59 11.41
CA ALA A 389 3.66 16.28 11.38
C ALA A 389 3.80 17.59 10.62
N ILE A 390 3.22 17.65 9.41
CA ILE A 390 2.96 18.95 8.82
C ILE A 390 1.70 19.49 9.50
N PRO A 391 1.75 20.64 10.12
CA PRO A 391 0.55 21.42 10.31
C PRO A 391 -0.03 21.68 8.91
N LEU A 392 -1.32 21.46 8.70
CA LEU A 392 -2.04 21.88 7.49
C LEU A 392 -1.71 23.33 7.10
N THR A 393 -1.34 24.15 8.08
CA THR A 393 -0.85 25.52 7.92
C THR A 393 0.43 25.61 7.08
N GLU A 394 1.36 24.66 7.19
CA GLU A 394 2.58 24.67 6.37
C GLU A 394 2.30 24.25 4.93
N LEU A 395 1.44 23.24 4.72
CA LEU A 395 1.04 22.85 3.38
C LEU A 395 0.30 23.99 2.66
N LYS A 396 -0.52 24.77 3.37
CA LYS A 396 -1.23 25.91 2.79
C LYS A 396 -0.32 26.91 2.07
N GLN A 397 0.95 27.01 2.47
CA GLN A 397 1.92 27.89 1.79
C GLN A 397 2.27 27.42 0.37
N PHE A 398 2.09 26.13 0.09
CA PHE A 398 2.35 25.52 -1.22
C PHE A 398 1.08 25.38 -2.07
N LEU A 399 -0.11 25.59 -1.47
CA LEU A 399 -1.37 25.47 -2.20
C LEU A 399 -1.63 26.74 -3.02
N LYS A 400 -1.94 26.53 -4.28
CA LYS A 400 -2.36 27.57 -5.23
C LYS A 400 -3.89 27.69 -5.27
N PRO A 401 -4.45 28.74 -5.88
CA PRO A 401 -5.90 28.85 -6.10
C PRO A 401 -6.50 27.63 -6.81
N GLU A 402 -5.73 27.03 -7.72
CA GLU A 402 -6.13 25.86 -8.52
C GLU A 402 -6.27 24.58 -7.67
N ASP A 403 -5.78 24.61 -6.44
CA ASP A 403 -5.84 23.47 -5.50
C ASP A 403 -7.17 23.35 -4.71
N ASN A 404 -8.25 23.95 -5.23
CA ASN A 404 -9.56 23.88 -4.55
C ASN A 404 -10.04 22.42 -4.36
N TYR A 405 -9.83 21.55 -5.36
CA TYR A 405 -10.16 20.13 -5.24
C TYR A 405 -9.35 19.43 -4.15
N LEU A 406 -8.06 19.72 -4.09
CA LEU A 406 -7.19 19.16 -3.05
C LEU A 406 -7.62 19.60 -1.65
N ARG A 407 -8.09 20.83 -1.46
CA ARG A 407 -8.60 21.31 -0.16
C ARG A 407 -9.82 20.50 0.28
N ASN A 408 -10.76 20.26 -0.63
CA ASN A 408 -11.94 19.47 -0.36
C ASN A 408 -11.56 18.00 -0.08
N ASP A 409 -10.63 17.42 -0.84
CA ASP A 409 -10.10 16.09 -0.62
C ASP A 409 -9.44 15.95 0.76
N LEU A 410 -8.66 16.94 1.19
CA LEU A 410 -8.02 16.96 2.50
C LEU A 410 -9.04 17.01 3.63
N GLU A 411 -10.07 17.84 3.50
CA GLU A 411 -11.15 17.92 4.49
C GLU A 411 -11.89 16.59 4.61
N GLU A 412 -12.24 15.97 3.48
CA GLU A 412 -12.95 14.71 3.46
C GLU A 412 -12.09 13.55 4.01
N LEU A 413 -10.82 13.50 3.62
CA LEU A 413 -9.87 12.52 4.14
C LEU A 413 -9.59 12.70 5.65
N LEU A 414 -9.61 13.93 6.16
CA LEU A 414 -9.48 14.21 7.59
C LEU A 414 -10.75 13.82 8.35
N ARG A 415 -11.93 14.17 7.84
CA ARG A 415 -13.22 13.77 8.46
C ARG A 415 -13.31 12.27 8.64
N SER A 416 -12.84 11.49 7.67
CA SER A 416 -12.87 10.04 7.73
C SER A 416 -12.07 9.45 8.88
N ARG A 417 -11.01 10.11 9.31
CA ARG A 417 -10.16 9.66 10.41
C ARG A 417 -10.77 9.92 11.78
N TYR A 418 -11.44 11.06 11.93
CA TYR A 418 -12.11 11.39 13.18
C TYR A 418 -13.36 10.54 13.41
N LEU A 419 -13.94 9.95 12.35
CA LEU A 419 -15.09 9.04 12.46
C LEU A 419 -14.69 7.58 12.63
N SER A 420 -13.45 7.22 12.37
CA SER A 420 -12.89 5.86 12.50
C SER A 420 -11.98 5.68 13.73
N SER A 421 -11.69 6.74 14.46
CA SER A 421 -11.00 6.75 15.76
C SER A 421 -11.99 6.81 16.92
#